data_f95b5e0e1379cbe4670652e13fe51308
#
_entry.id   f95b5e0e1379cbe4670652e13fe51308
#
_cell.length_a   1.000
_cell.length_b   1.000
_cell.length_c   1.000
_cell.angle_alpha   90.00
_cell.angle_beta   90.00
_cell.angle_gamma   90.00
#
_symmetry.space_group_name_H-M   'P 1'
#
loop_
_entity.id
_entity.type
_entity.pdbx_description
1 polymer ?
#
loop_
_entity_poly.entity_id
_entity_poly.type
_entity_poly.pdbx_seq_one_letter_code
_entity_poly.pdbx_strand_id
1 'polypeptide(L)'
;MSGSGDAWVYGPDGARFWGVYGAAGLLVHHPDRGVLLQHRAIWSHQGDTWGVPGGARHENESAFDAAVREAGEEAGVPAHLLRLNFSSVVDLGFWSYTTVVVRALEAFEPVISDTESIALRWVPPAEVELLPLHPGFAASWPALRGRLA
;
A
#
# COMPACT_ATOMS: atom_id res chain seq x y z
N MET A 1 -10.56 -6.85 -22.34
CA MET A 1 -10.90 -6.08 -21.12
C MET A 1 -10.48 -6.87 -19.89
N SER A 2 -9.77 -6.23 -19.00
CA SER A 2 -9.31 -6.88 -17.78
C SER A 2 -10.40 -6.90 -16.71
N GLY A 3 -10.52 -8.00 -15.97
CA GLY A 3 -11.39 -8.07 -14.80
C GLY A 3 -10.85 -7.20 -13.66
N SER A 4 -11.74 -6.69 -12.81
CA SER A 4 -11.36 -5.78 -11.72
C SER A 4 -10.61 -6.47 -10.59
N GLY A 5 -10.84 -7.74 -10.35
CA GLY A 5 -10.26 -8.45 -9.21
C GLY A 5 -10.85 -8.07 -7.85
N ASP A 6 -11.85 -7.20 -7.79
CA ASP A 6 -12.46 -6.70 -6.56
C ASP A 6 -13.40 -7.73 -5.94
N ALA A 7 -12.83 -8.72 -5.27
CA ALA A 7 -13.58 -9.77 -4.58
C ALA A 7 -12.73 -10.39 -3.48
N TRP A 8 -13.39 -11.03 -2.52
CA TRP A 8 -12.73 -11.76 -1.44
C TRP A 8 -12.21 -13.11 -1.90
N VAL A 9 -11.04 -13.48 -1.39
CA VAL A 9 -10.46 -14.82 -1.52
C VAL A 9 -10.34 -15.38 -0.10
N TYR A 10 -10.67 -16.67 0.06
CA TYR A 10 -10.67 -17.32 1.36
C TYR A 10 -9.52 -18.33 1.46
N GLY A 11 -8.77 -18.22 2.57
CA GLY A 11 -7.71 -19.17 2.88
C GLY A 11 -8.23 -20.46 3.48
N PRO A 12 -7.34 -21.47 3.67
CA PRO A 12 -7.72 -22.77 4.24
C PRO A 12 -8.34 -22.69 5.64
N ASP A 13 -7.99 -21.68 6.41
CA ASP A 13 -8.48 -21.46 7.77
C ASP A 13 -9.71 -20.54 7.82
N GLY A 14 -10.26 -20.15 6.67
CA GLY A 14 -11.40 -19.26 6.58
C GLY A 14 -11.06 -17.78 6.63
N ALA A 15 -9.80 -17.40 6.83
CA ALA A 15 -9.38 -16.01 6.72
C ALA A 15 -9.61 -15.48 5.32
N ARG A 16 -10.01 -14.21 5.20
CA ARG A 16 -10.33 -13.64 3.91
C ARG A 16 -9.35 -12.54 3.53
N PHE A 17 -9.09 -12.44 2.22
CA PHE A 17 -8.17 -11.47 1.64
C PHE A 17 -8.80 -10.82 0.42
N TRP A 18 -8.54 -9.55 0.22
CA TRP A 18 -9.12 -8.79 -0.87
C TRP A 18 -8.23 -8.86 -2.12
N GLY A 19 -8.81 -9.27 -3.21
CA GLY A 19 -8.16 -9.30 -4.52
C GLY A 19 -8.01 -10.68 -5.09
N VAL A 20 -8.82 -11.01 -6.09
CA VAL A 20 -8.79 -12.33 -6.76
C VAL A 20 -7.43 -12.56 -7.42
N TYR A 21 -6.82 -11.52 -7.99
CA TYR A 21 -5.52 -11.59 -8.66
C TYR A 21 -4.37 -11.14 -7.76
N GLY A 22 -4.59 -11.11 -6.44
CA GLY A 22 -3.67 -10.55 -5.48
C GLY A 22 -3.90 -9.06 -5.27
N ALA A 23 -3.17 -8.50 -4.31
CA ALA A 23 -3.24 -7.07 -4.00
C ALA A 23 -1.86 -6.45 -4.01
N ALA A 24 -1.81 -5.14 -4.15
CA ALA A 24 -0.55 -4.39 -4.15
C ALA A 24 -0.75 -3.04 -3.47
N GLY A 25 0.28 -2.60 -2.76
CA GLY A 25 0.31 -1.30 -2.13
C GLY A 25 1.59 -0.56 -2.45
N LEU A 26 1.56 0.76 -2.33
CA LEU A 26 2.68 1.62 -2.66
C LEU A 26 3.25 2.27 -1.40
N LEU A 27 4.51 1.98 -1.10
CA LEU A 27 5.25 2.67 -0.05
C LEU A 27 6.14 3.71 -0.70
N VAL A 28 5.75 4.99 -0.56
CA VAL A 28 6.50 6.11 -1.11
C VAL A 28 7.49 6.61 -0.06
N HIS A 29 8.76 6.65 -0.40
CA HIS A 29 9.82 7.15 0.46
C HIS A 29 10.43 8.44 -0.12
N HIS A 30 10.60 9.45 0.74
CA HIS A 30 11.34 10.66 0.43
C HIS A 30 12.36 10.90 1.55
N PRO A 31 13.63 11.21 1.21
CA PRO A 31 14.68 11.31 2.25
C PRO A 31 14.36 12.29 3.37
N ASP A 32 13.69 13.39 3.06
CA ASP A 32 13.41 14.43 4.05
C ASP A 32 12.03 14.32 4.68
N ARG A 33 11.08 13.65 4.00
CA ARG A 33 9.68 13.55 4.46
C ARG A 33 9.39 12.23 5.15
N GLY A 34 10.14 11.17 4.86
CA GLY A 34 9.90 9.84 5.38
C GLY A 34 9.07 8.99 4.43
N VAL A 35 8.12 8.25 4.97
CA VAL A 35 7.22 7.39 4.18
C VAL A 35 5.79 7.90 4.23
N LEU A 36 5.08 7.77 3.13
CA LEU A 36 3.69 8.21 3.04
C LEU A 36 2.77 7.10 3.54
N LEU A 37 2.02 7.38 4.59
CA LEU A 37 1.09 6.43 5.19
C LEU A 37 -0.35 6.94 5.09
N GLN A 38 -1.26 5.99 4.99
CA GLN A 38 -2.70 6.20 4.92
C GLN A 38 -3.34 5.75 6.23
N HIS A 39 -4.13 6.64 6.85
CA HIS A 39 -4.99 6.28 7.96
C HIS A 39 -6.30 5.77 7.38
N ARG A 40 -6.56 4.48 7.56
CA ARG A 40 -7.68 3.79 6.93
C ARG A 40 -9.00 4.17 7.59
N ALA A 41 -10.03 4.35 6.79
CA ALA A 41 -11.38 4.67 7.29
C ALA A 41 -11.88 3.63 8.29
N ILE A 42 -12.58 4.08 9.32
CA ILE A 42 -13.04 3.22 10.43
C ILE A 42 -13.92 2.07 9.92
N TRP A 43 -14.73 2.32 8.90
CA TRP A 43 -15.65 1.33 8.33
C TRP A 43 -14.97 0.31 7.41
N SER A 44 -13.72 0.52 7.04
CA SER A 44 -13.01 -0.38 6.13
C SER A 44 -12.47 -1.60 6.86
N HIS A 45 -12.04 -2.62 6.09
CA HIS A 45 -11.35 -3.79 6.65
C HIS A 45 -10.05 -3.34 7.33
N GLN A 46 -9.83 -3.77 8.59
CA GLN A 46 -8.74 -3.27 9.42
C GLN A 46 -8.77 -1.74 9.54
N GLY A 47 -9.97 -1.18 9.69
CA GLY A 47 -10.16 0.26 9.81
C GLY A 47 -9.48 0.87 11.02
N ASP A 48 -9.31 2.18 10.99
CA ASP A 48 -8.65 2.96 12.03
C ASP A 48 -7.18 2.56 12.27
N THR A 49 -6.57 1.92 11.28
CA THR A 49 -5.13 1.60 11.31
C THR A 49 -4.40 2.33 10.20
N TRP A 50 -3.07 2.42 10.35
CA TRP A 50 -2.21 3.05 9.36
C TRP A 50 -1.52 2.00 8.50
N GLY A 51 -1.48 2.24 7.21
CA GLY A 51 -0.82 1.38 6.24
C GLY A 51 -0.45 2.16 5.00
N VAL A 52 -0.21 1.44 3.92
CA VAL A 52 0.09 2.08 2.63
C VAL A 52 -1.16 2.08 1.75
N PRO A 53 -1.34 3.08 0.88
CA PRO A 53 -2.42 3.04 -0.10
C PRO A 53 -2.21 1.85 -1.05
N GLY A 54 -3.29 1.19 -1.41
CA GLY A 54 -3.25 0.03 -2.27
C GLY A 54 -4.61 -0.61 -2.44
N GLY A 55 -4.66 -1.71 -3.16
CA GLY A 55 -5.89 -2.44 -3.42
C GLY A 55 -5.67 -3.65 -4.31
N ALA A 56 -6.77 -4.20 -4.82
CA ALA A 56 -6.76 -5.36 -5.68
C ALA A 56 -6.13 -5.08 -7.03
N ARG A 57 -5.33 -6.01 -7.51
CA ARG A 57 -4.81 -5.98 -8.88
C ARG A 57 -5.93 -6.36 -9.83
N HIS A 58 -5.96 -5.72 -11.00
CA HIS A 58 -6.80 -6.16 -12.11
C HIS A 58 -6.17 -7.38 -12.78
N GLU A 59 -6.98 -8.13 -13.54
CA GLU A 59 -6.48 -9.23 -14.36
C GLU A 59 -5.39 -8.69 -15.30
N ASN A 60 -4.26 -9.40 -15.35
CA ASN A 60 -3.10 -9.04 -16.18
C ASN A 60 -2.42 -7.71 -15.83
N GLU A 61 -2.74 -7.12 -14.69
CA GLU A 61 -2.09 -5.92 -14.21
C GLU A 61 -0.88 -6.30 -13.35
N SER A 62 0.27 -5.65 -13.58
CA SER A 62 1.44 -5.86 -12.72
C SER A 62 1.19 -5.27 -11.32
N ALA A 63 1.92 -5.79 -10.32
CA ALA A 63 1.84 -5.24 -8.97
C ALA A 63 2.25 -3.77 -8.95
N PHE A 64 3.29 -3.40 -9.71
CA PHE A 64 3.73 -2.01 -9.81
C PHE A 64 2.61 -1.11 -10.34
N ASP A 65 2.00 -1.48 -11.45
CA ASP A 65 0.94 -0.68 -12.06
C ASP A 65 -0.28 -0.56 -11.14
N ALA A 66 -0.65 -1.65 -10.47
CA ALA A 66 -1.75 -1.65 -9.51
C ALA A 66 -1.47 -0.73 -8.33
N ALA A 67 -0.28 -0.83 -7.74
CA ALA A 67 0.10 -0.01 -6.61
C ALA A 67 0.11 1.49 -6.96
N VAL A 68 0.66 1.85 -8.10
CA VAL A 68 0.70 3.24 -8.57
C VAL A 68 -0.71 3.75 -8.88
N ARG A 69 -1.53 2.95 -9.53
CA ARG A 69 -2.92 3.31 -9.84
C ARG A 69 -3.73 3.57 -8.56
N GLU A 70 -3.67 2.63 -7.62
CA GLU A 70 -4.41 2.75 -6.35
C GLU A 70 -3.94 3.96 -5.54
N ALA A 71 -2.63 4.18 -5.46
CA ALA A 71 -2.09 5.34 -4.74
C ALA A 71 -2.49 6.66 -5.40
N GLY A 72 -2.60 6.69 -6.72
CA GLY A 72 -3.11 7.85 -7.44
C GLY A 72 -4.57 8.13 -7.12
N GLU A 73 -5.39 7.07 -7.09
CA GLU A 73 -6.82 7.17 -6.79
C GLU A 73 -7.09 7.57 -5.33
N GLU A 74 -6.35 6.99 -4.39
CA GLU A 74 -6.62 7.18 -2.96
C GLU A 74 -5.92 8.37 -2.35
N ALA A 75 -4.71 8.69 -2.83
CA ALA A 75 -3.82 9.64 -2.18
C ALA A 75 -3.27 10.74 -3.09
N GLY A 76 -3.69 10.75 -4.35
CA GLY A 76 -3.21 11.74 -5.30
C GLY A 76 -1.71 11.68 -5.56
N VAL A 77 -1.10 10.50 -5.44
CA VAL A 77 0.34 10.32 -5.64
C VAL A 77 0.67 10.52 -7.12
N PRO A 78 1.59 11.45 -7.45
CA PRO A 78 1.93 11.74 -8.85
C PRO A 78 2.91 10.70 -9.40
N ALA A 79 2.43 9.85 -10.31
CA ALA A 79 3.21 8.75 -10.87
C ALA A 79 4.53 9.21 -11.50
N HIS A 80 4.55 10.38 -12.14
CA HIS A 80 5.75 10.87 -12.82
C HIS A 80 6.90 11.25 -11.88
N LEU A 81 6.64 11.39 -10.58
CA LEU A 81 7.68 11.69 -9.58
C LEU A 81 8.27 10.44 -8.95
N LEU A 82 7.81 9.25 -9.34
CA LEU A 82 8.17 8.02 -8.67
C LEU A 82 9.27 7.27 -9.42
N ARG A 83 10.22 6.73 -8.64
CA ARG A 83 11.24 5.80 -9.14
C ARG A 83 11.18 4.52 -8.34
N LEU A 84 11.08 3.37 -9.02
CA LEU A 84 11.05 2.08 -8.35
C LEU A 84 12.37 1.83 -7.60
N ASN A 85 12.25 1.45 -6.32
CA ASN A 85 13.38 1.01 -5.52
C ASN A 85 13.41 -0.52 -5.46
N PHE A 86 12.37 -1.13 -4.89
CA PHE A 86 12.24 -2.59 -4.85
C PHE A 86 10.78 -2.98 -4.59
N SER A 87 10.50 -4.27 -4.75
CA SER A 87 9.21 -4.85 -4.38
C SER A 87 9.41 -5.98 -3.37
N SER A 88 8.45 -6.15 -2.48
CA SER A 88 8.45 -7.23 -1.50
C SER A 88 7.12 -7.95 -1.58
N VAL A 89 7.17 -9.28 -1.75
CA VAL A 89 5.96 -10.10 -1.94
C VAL A 89 5.74 -11.01 -0.74
N VAL A 90 4.53 -10.98 -0.21
CA VAL A 90 4.04 -11.99 0.72
C VAL A 90 3.13 -12.91 -0.07
N ASP A 91 3.59 -14.13 -0.33
CA ASP A 91 2.87 -15.11 -1.14
C ASP A 91 2.35 -16.23 -0.24
N LEU A 92 1.02 -16.33 -0.13
CA LEU A 92 0.35 -17.35 0.66
C LEU A 92 -0.09 -18.55 -0.18
N GLY A 93 0.28 -18.57 -1.46
CA GLY A 93 -0.11 -19.60 -2.41
C GLY A 93 -1.44 -19.28 -3.10
N PHE A 94 -2.51 -19.17 -2.34
CA PHE A 94 -3.84 -18.84 -2.87
C PHE A 94 -4.05 -17.32 -3.04
N TRP A 95 -3.18 -16.50 -2.45
CA TRP A 95 -3.26 -15.04 -2.48
C TRP A 95 -1.89 -14.45 -2.23
N SER A 96 -1.63 -13.29 -2.80
CA SER A 96 -0.37 -12.58 -2.56
C SER A 96 -0.61 -11.10 -2.35
N TYR A 97 0.29 -10.48 -1.61
CA TYR A 97 0.36 -9.03 -1.43
C TYR A 97 1.76 -8.55 -1.79
N THR A 98 1.84 -7.59 -2.68
CA THR A 98 3.11 -6.99 -3.08
C THR A 98 3.18 -5.56 -2.56
N THR A 99 4.20 -5.26 -1.78
CA THR A 99 4.52 -3.88 -1.43
C THR A 99 5.54 -3.37 -2.43
N VAL A 100 5.15 -2.38 -3.21
CA VAL A 100 6.02 -1.72 -4.18
C VAL A 100 6.62 -0.50 -3.50
N VAL A 101 7.93 -0.49 -3.32
CA VAL A 101 8.64 0.60 -2.65
C VAL A 101 9.25 1.51 -3.71
N VAL A 102 8.86 2.77 -3.67
CA VAL A 102 9.31 3.78 -4.62
C VAL A 102 9.93 4.95 -3.91
N ARG A 103 10.82 5.65 -4.60
CA ARG A 103 11.36 6.91 -4.13
C ARG A 103 10.66 8.05 -4.85
N ALA A 104 10.22 9.07 -4.09
CA ALA A 104 9.71 10.30 -4.66
C ALA A 104 10.90 11.19 -5.04
N LEU A 105 10.95 11.60 -6.30
CA LEU A 105 12.03 12.47 -6.81
C LEU A 105 11.92 13.90 -6.27
N GLU A 106 10.68 14.31 -5.96
CA GLU A 106 10.39 15.59 -5.34
C GLU A 106 9.35 15.38 -4.25
N ALA A 107 9.34 16.23 -3.24
CA ALA A 107 8.30 16.23 -2.24
C ALA A 107 6.97 16.69 -2.87
N PHE A 108 5.88 16.08 -2.44
CA PHE A 108 4.54 16.48 -2.87
C PHE A 108 3.59 16.41 -1.68
N GLU A 109 2.46 17.11 -1.77
CA GLU A 109 1.41 17.02 -0.77
C GLU A 109 0.37 16.00 -1.23
N PRO A 110 0.14 14.93 -0.46
CA PRO A 110 -0.90 13.97 -0.80
C PRO A 110 -2.28 14.59 -0.65
N VAL A 111 -3.24 14.07 -1.40
CA VAL A 111 -4.62 14.56 -1.40
C VAL A 111 -5.55 13.39 -1.15
N ILE A 112 -6.43 13.50 -0.16
CA ILE A 112 -7.49 12.53 0.05
C ILE A 112 -8.45 12.64 -1.12
N SER A 113 -8.50 11.60 -1.94
CA SER A 113 -9.25 11.59 -3.20
C SER A 113 -10.48 10.68 -3.15
N ASP A 114 -10.64 9.90 -2.09
CA ASP A 114 -11.77 9.00 -1.92
C ASP A 114 -12.18 8.88 -0.45
N THR A 115 -13.15 8.00 -0.16
CA THR A 115 -13.71 7.83 1.19
C THR A 115 -12.97 6.79 2.02
N GLU A 116 -11.93 6.16 1.50
CA GLU A 116 -11.19 5.10 2.19
C GLU A 116 -10.13 5.61 3.15
N SER A 117 -9.77 6.90 3.05
CA SER A 117 -8.73 7.51 3.88
C SER A 117 -9.32 8.54 4.82
N ILE A 118 -8.95 8.46 6.11
CA ILE A 118 -9.22 9.51 7.09
C ILE A 118 -8.14 10.59 6.96
N ALA A 119 -6.89 10.18 6.81
CA ALA A 119 -5.74 11.07 6.71
C ALA A 119 -4.64 10.43 5.86
N LEU A 120 -3.79 11.28 5.32
CA LEU A 120 -2.56 10.90 4.62
C LEU A 120 -1.45 11.71 5.24
N ARG A 121 -0.34 11.05 5.58
CA ARG A 121 0.72 11.72 6.33
C ARG A 121 2.09 11.16 5.97
N TRP A 122 3.05 12.05 5.81
CA TRP A 122 4.46 11.68 5.76
C TRP A 122 4.95 11.41 7.18
N VAL A 123 5.55 10.25 7.38
CA VAL A 123 5.98 9.78 8.70
C VAL A 123 7.46 9.42 8.63
N PRO A 124 8.30 10.00 9.50
CA PRO A 124 9.70 9.58 9.56
C PRO A 124 9.80 8.08 9.88
N PRO A 125 10.72 7.33 9.25
CA PRO A 125 10.80 5.88 9.46
C PRO A 125 10.90 5.47 10.94
N ALA A 126 11.59 6.27 11.76
CA ALA A 126 11.72 5.97 13.17
C ALA A 126 10.42 6.11 13.98
N GLU A 127 9.40 6.78 13.42
CA GLU A 127 8.14 7.04 14.11
C GLU A 127 7.01 6.13 13.62
N VAL A 128 7.23 5.34 12.56
CA VAL A 128 6.18 4.50 11.98
C VAL A 128 5.60 3.53 13.01
N GLU A 129 6.45 2.90 13.80
CA GLU A 129 6.02 1.90 14.78
C GLU A 129 5.27 2.49 15.99
N LEU A 130 5.25 3.82 16.12
CA LEU A 130 4.46 4.50 17.14
C LEU A 130 2.98 4.59 16.77
N LEU A 131 2.63 4.30 15.52
CA LEU A 131 1.26 4.36 15.04
C LEU A 131 0.59 2.98 15.15
N PRO A 132 -0.74 2.94 15.31
CA PRO A 132 -1.47 1.67 15.22
C PRO A 132 -1.50 1.20 13.77
N LEU A 133 -0.59 0.28 13.44
CA LEU A 133 -0.38 -0.17 12.07
C LEU A 133 -1.36 -1.27 11.67
N HIS A 134 -1.74 -1.28 10.39
CA HIS A 134 -2.42 -2.43 9.78
C HIS A 134 -1.55 -3.67 10.03
N PRO A 135 -2.14 -4.81 10.47
CA PRO A 135 -1.35 -5.99 10.86
C PRO A 135 -0.38 -6.48 9.79
N GLY A 136 -0.79 -6.51 8.53
CA GLY A 136 0.07 -6.93 7.43
C GLY A 136 1.24 -5.98 7.22
N PHE A 137 0.99 -4.68 7.32
CA PHE A 137 2.05 -3.68 7.22
C PHE A 137 3.01 -3.75 8.42
N ALA A 138 2.46 -3.92 9.62
CA ALA A 138 3.29 -4.06 10.82
C ALA A 138 4.26 -5.24 10.70
N ALA A 139 3.79 -6.37 10.16
CA ALA A 139 4.63 -7.55 9.98
C ALA A 139 5.73 -7.33 8.95
N SER A 140 5.47 -6.55 7.90
CA SER A 140 6.43 -6.31 6.80
C SER A 140 7.40 -5.16 7.09
N TRP A 141 7.02 -4.22 7.93
CA TRP A 141 7.74 -2.95 8.11
C TRP A 141 9.22 -3.11 8.50
N PRO A 142 9.61 -3.98 9.46
CA PRO A 142 11.02 -4.08 9.83
C PRO A 142 11.92 -4.42 8.64
N ALA A 143 11.52 -5.37 7.79
CA ALA A 143 12.28 -5.73 6.60
C ALA A 143 12.28 -4.61 5.56
N LEU A 144 11.14 -3.95 5.35
CA LEU A 144 11.03 -2.83 4.40
C LEU A 144 11.93 -1.68 4.86
N ARG A 145 11.86 -1.32 6.14
CA ARG A 145 12.65 -0.24 6.70
C ARG A 145 14.15 -0.47 6.48
N GLY A 146 14.62 -1.69 6.69
CA GLY A 146 16.02 -2.03 6.54
C GLY A 146 16.56 -1.88 5.11
N ARG A 147 15.67 -1.79 4.13
CA ARG A 147 16.03 -1.66 2.71
C ARG A 147 15.79 -0.26 2.14
N LEU A 148 15.29 0.67 2.93
CA LEU A 148 15.10 2.04 2.46
C LEU A 148 16.45 2.70 2.21
N ALA A 149 16.57 3.32 1.07
CA ALA A 149 17.81 3.98 0.66
C ALA A 149 17.78 5.47 1.02
#